data_0d03ea4cecd60d400ad26ab1feab6da6
#
_entry.id   0d03ea4cecd60d400ad26ab1feab6da6
#
_cell.length_a   1.000
_cell.length_b   1.000
_cell.length_c   1.000
_cell.angle_alpha   90.00
_cell.angle_beta   90.00
_cell.angle_gamma   90.00
#
_symmetry.space_group_name_H-M   'P 1'
#
loop_
_entity.id
_entity.type
_entity.pdbx_description
1 polymer ?
#
loop_
_entity_poly.entity_id
_entity_poly.type
_entity_poly.pdbx_seq_one_letter_code
_entity_poly.pdbx_strand_id
1 'polypeptide(L)'
;MSGTDGPAELDLERVICALTEIDDPGSRAFTIGRGDWPLQGLLARRGGEVHAYLNRCPHAGHPLNLRPHEFLTPDRSLLLCNSHGALFEIATGLCVDGPCPGARLRRIPVEVRSGYVLVAAGYRAEAFAG
;
A
#
# COMPACT_ATOMS: atom_id res chain seq x y z
N MET A 1 9.93 -16.14 28.36
CA MET A 1 10.01 -16.29 27.54
C MET A 1 10.26 -15.36 26.76
N SER A 2 10.81 -15.05 26.65
CA SER A 2 11.09 -14.17 25.99
C SER A 2 11.09 -14.34 24.61
N GLY A 3 11.14 -15.42 24.14
CA GLY A 3 11.05 -15.67 22.75
C GLY A 3 9.86 -15.05 22.13
N THR A 4 9.06 -14.43 22.94
CA THR A 4 7.92 -13.77 22.40
C THR A 4 8.26 -12.49 21.68
N ASP A 5 9.47 -12.02 21.80
CA ASP A 5 9.84 -10.80 21.12
C ASP A 5 10.15 -11.05 19.66
N GLY A 6 9.93 -10.05 18.84
CA GLY A 6 10.33 -10.12 17.44
C GLY A 6 9.47 -11.02 16.61
N PRO A 7 10.06 -11.71 15.62
CA PRO A 7 9.27 -12.42 14.61
C PRO A 7 8.38 -13.52 15.17
N ALA A 8 8.71 -14.08 16.32
CA ALA A 8 7.90 -15.16 16.89
C ALA A 8 6.50 -14.70 17.26
N GLU A 9 6.33 -13.39 17.50
CA GLU A 9 5.02 -12.86 17.83
C GLU A 9 4.27 -12.34 16.62
N LEU A 10 4.89 -12.35 15.46
CA LEU A 10 4.25 -11.86 14.27
C LEU A 10 3.59 -12.99 13.52
N ASP A 11 2.42 -12.71 12.94
CA ASP A 11 1.81 -13.62 12.00
C ASP A 11 2.54 -13.43 10.69
N LEU A 12 3.44 -14.33 10.36
CA LEU A 12 4.30 -14.17 9.19
C LEU A 12 3.51 -14.10 7.88
N GLU A 13 2.30 -14.64 7.86
CA GLU A 13 1.48 -14.53 6.66
C GLU A 13 0.96 -13.12 6.45
N ARG A 14 0.97 -12.31 7.49
CA ARG A 14 0.52 -10.92 7.38
C ARG A 14 1.66 -9.95 7.10
N VAL A 15 2.90 -10.37 7.24
CA VAL A 15 4.05 -9.49 7.05
C VAL A 15 4.21 -9.15 5.58
N ILE A 16 4.29 -7.86 5.28
CA ILE A 16 4.52 -7.38 3.93
C ILE A 16 6.02 -7.18 3.68
N CYS A 17 6.68 -6.44 4.56
CA CYS A 17 8.10 -6.15 4.42
C CYS A 17 8.61 -5.54 5.72
N ALA A 18 9.92 -5.38 5.82
CA ALA A 18 10.51 -4.61 6.90
C ALA A 18 10.30 -3.12 6.60
N LEU A 19 10.10 -2.34 7.65
CA LEU A 19 9.89 -0.90 7.50
C LEU A 19 11.08 -0.25 6.80
N THR A 20 12.28 -0.75 7.05
CA THR A 20 13.49 -0.21 6.44
C THR A 20 13.59 -0.46 4.95
N GLU A 21 12.72 -1.30 4.39
CA GLU A 21 12.71 -1.53 2.95
C GLU A 21 11.95 -0.42 2.20
N ILE A 22 11.35 0.52 2.92
CA ILE A 22 10.63 1.63 2.32
C ILE A 22 11.33 2.92 2.72
N ASP A 23 11.78 3.69 1.75
CA ASP A 23 12.37 5.01 2.02
C ASP A 23 11.31 5.93 2.63
N ASP A 24 11.74 6.97 3.33
CA ASP A 24 10.83 7.95 3.92
C ASP A 24 11.23 9.35 3.45
N PRO A 25 10.53 9.93 2.47
CA PRO A 25 9.34 9.39 1.79
C PRO A 25 9.68 8.35 0.75
N GLY A 26 8.78 7.41 0.57
CA GLY A 26 8.99 6.35 -0.41
C GLY A 26 7.75 5.50 -0.60
N SER A 27 7.86 4.54 -1.50
CA SER A 27 6.74 3.65 -1.80
C SER A 27 7.25 2.26 -2.19
N ARG A 28 6.34 1.29 -2.15
CA ARG A 28 6.67 -0.09 -2.47
C ARG A 28 5.42 -0.87 -2.88
N ALA A 29 5.53 -1.69 -3.90
CA ALA A 29 4.47 -2.60 -4.28
C ALA A 29 4.51 -3.84 -3.40
N PHE A 30 3.36 -4.48 -3.18
CA PHE A 30 3.31 -5.76 -2.48
C PHE A 30 2.11 -6.57 -2.98
N THR A 31 2.13 -7.86 -2.64
CA THR A 31 1.07 -8.79 -3.02
C THR A 31 0.59 -9.52 -1.79
N ILE A 32 -0.72 -9.68 -1.66
CA ILE A 32 -1.32 -10.42 -0.56
C ILE A 32 -2.17 -11.53 -1.15
N GLY A 33 -2.17 -12.66 -0.47
CA GLY A 33 -3.03 -13.77 -0.84
C GLY A 33 -2.31 -14.80 -1.67
N ARG A 34 -3.01 -15.90 -1.90
CA ARG A 34 -2.48 -17.03 -2.63
C ARG A 34 -3.43 -17.37 -3.77
N GLY A 35 -2.99 -18.27 -4.63
CA GLY A 35 -3.79 -18.73 -5.75
C GLY A 35 -3.59 -17.89 -6.97
N ASP A 36 -4.54 -17.97 -7.88
CA ASP A 36 -4.39 -17.38 -9.20
C ASP A 36 -4.62 -15.88 -9.22
N TRP A 37 -5.28 -15.35 -8.21
CA TRP A 37 -5.66 -13.93 -8.20
C TRP A 37 -5.27 -13.25 -6.91
N PRO A 38 -3.97 -13.11 -6.64
CA PRO A 38 -3.54 -12.42 -5.43
C PRO A 38 -3.87 -10.93 -5.52
N LEU A 39 -4.12 -10.34 -4.36
CA LEU A 39 -4.41 -8.92 -4.29
C LEU A 39 -3.12 -8.13 -4.40
N GLN A 40 -3.09 -7.14 -5.26
CA GLN A 40 -1.93 -6.29 -5.45
C GLN A 40 -2.12 -4.95 -4.76
N GLY A 41 -1.17 -4.57 -3.94
CA GLY A 41 -1.25 -3.35 -3.17
C GLY A 41 -0.02 -2.49 -3.31
N LEU A 42 -0.10 -1.29 -2.74
CA LEU A 42 1.02 -0.39 -2.64
C LEU A 42 1.13 0.13 -1.22
N LEU A 43 2.37 0.37 -0.80
CA LEU A 43 2.66 1.06 0.46
C LEU A 43 3.26 2.41 0.14
N ALA A 44 2.91 3.42 0.93
CA ALA A 44 3.55 4.72 0.86
C ALA A 44 3.96 5.11 2.26
N ARG A 45 5.22 5.52 2.44
CA ARG A 45 5.76 5.94 3.71
C ARG A 45 6.10 7.41 3.66
N ARG A 46 5.60 8.16 4.63
CA ARG A 46 5.89 9.59 4.70
C ARG A 46 5.77 10.06 6.15
N GLY A 47 6.83 10.72 6.64
CA GLY A 47 6.82 11.23 7.99
C GLY A 47 6.74 10.15 9.04
N GLY A 48 7.28 8.98 8.77
CA GLY A 48 7.21 7.86 9.70
C GLY A 48 5.92 7.05 9.63
N GLU A 49 4.91 7.55 8.93
CA GLU A 49 3.65 6.85 8.77
C GLU A 49 3.65 6.01 7.50
N VAL A 50 2.98 4.87 7.56
CA VAL A 50 2.83 3.98 6.40
C VAL A 50 1.35 3.86 6.08
N HIS A 51 1.03 4.06 4.82
CA HIS A 51 -0.34 3.93 4.32
C HIS A 51 -0.34 2.90 3.18
N ALA A 52 -1.41 2.13 3.06
CA ALA A 52 -1.49 1.10 2.04
C ALA A 52 -2.81 1.19 1.30
N TYR A 53 -2.75 0.93 0.01
CA TYR A 53 -3.92 0.98 -0.85
C TYR A 53 -3.89 -0.15 -1.86
N LEU A 54 -5.06 -0.51 -2.36
CA LEU A 54 -5.15 -1.41 -3.49
C LEU A 54 -4.51 -0.74 -4.69
N ASN A 55 -3.64 -1.46 -5.41
CA ASN A 55 -2.96 -0.90 -6.58
C ASN A 55 -3.89 -0.95 -7.78
N ARG A 56 -4.89 -0.09 -7.74
CA ARG A 56 -5.89 -0.03 -8.79
C ARG A 56 -6.47 1.37 -8.84
N CYS A 57 -6.27 2.04 -9.96
CA CYS A 57 -6.77 3.40 -10.13
C CYS A 57 -8.30 3.38 -10.22
N PRO A 58 -9.00 4.17 -9.40
CA PRO A 58 -10.47 4.18 -9.45
C PRO A 58 -11.02 4.70 -10.77
N HIS A 59 -10.21 5.44 -11.54
CA HIS A 59 -10.65 5.94 -12.83
C HIS A 59 -10.76 4.83 -13.88
N ALA A 60 -9.70 4.01 -14.00
CA ALA A 60 -9.63 3.07 -15.11
C ALA A 60 -9.39 1.62 -14.67
N GLY A 61 -9.17 1.38 -13.41
CA GLY A 61 -8.90 0.03 -12.92
C GLY A 61 -7.51 -0.49 -13.23
N HIS A 62 -6.62 0.36 -13.71
CA HIS A 62 -5.25 -0.04 -14.02
C HIS A 62 -4.37 0.10 -12.79
N PRO A 63 -3.25 -0.65 -12.71
CA PRO A 63 -2.26 -0.37 -11.68
C PRO A 63 -1.75 1.07 -11.82
N LEU A 64 -1.40 1.68 -10.69
CA LEU A 64 -0.92 3.05 -10.70
C LEU A 64 0.49 3.16 -11.26
N ASN A 65 1.33 2.17 -10.96
CA ASN A 65 2.75 2.27 -11.26
C ASN A 65 3.09 1.84 -12.67
N LEU A 66 4.07 2.54 -13.24
CA LEU A 66 4.66 2.13 -14.50
C LEU A 66 5.91 1.29 -14.24
N ARG A 67 6.65 1.60 -13.18
CA ARG A 67 7.84 0.86 -12.77
C ARG A 67 7.63 0.23 -11.40
N PRO A 68 8.30 -0.90 -11.12
CA PRO A 68 8.14 -1.56 -9.83
C PRO A 68 8.42 -0.60 -8.67
N HIS A 69 7.56 -0.64 -7.68
CA HIS A 69 7.73 0.11 -6.42
C HIS A 69 7.66 1.63 -6.54
N GLU A 70 7.38 2.19 -7.72
CA GLU A 70 7.33 3.65 -7.90
C GLU A 70 5.89 4.11 -8.02
N PHE A 71 5.39 4.75 -6.97
CA PHE A 71 4.01 5.20 -6.92
C PHE A 71 3.90 6.70 -6.59
N LEU A 72 5.03 7.36 -6.35
CA LEU A 72 5.00 8.76 -5.91
C LEU A 72 5.37 9.71 -7.04
N THR A 73 4.88 10.94 -6.93
CA THR A 73 5.31 12.02 -7.82
C THR A 73 6.81 12.26 -7.63
N PRO A 74 7.47 12.95 -8.59
CA PRO A 74 8.90 13.21 -8.45
C PRO A 74 9.29 13.91 -7.15
N ASP A 75 8.43 14.81 -6.64
CA ASP A 75 8.69 15.48 -5.36
C ASP A 75 8.23 14.63 -4.17
N ARG A 76 7.67 13.45 -4.42
CA ARG A 76 7.25 12.48 -3.41
C ARG A 76 6.17 13.00 -2.47
N SER A 77 5.38 13.95 -2.92
CA SER A 77 4.31 14.51 -2.10
C SER A 77 2.95 13.85 -2.32
N LEU A 78 2.76 13.21 -3.46
CA LEU A 78 1.48 12.61 -3.82
C LEU A 78 1.69 11.25 -4.48
N LEU A 79 0.65 10.42 -4.46
CA LEU A 79 0.61 9.21 -5.25
C LEU A 79 0.20 9.57 -6.68
N LEU A 80 0.80 8.91 -7.66
CA LEU A 80 0.58 9.21 -9.06
C LEU A 80 0.12 7.96 -9.81
N CYS A 81 -0.97 8.08 -10.54
CA CYS A 81 -1.37 7.06 -11.51
C CYS A 81 -0.75 7.41 -12.86
N ASN A 82 0.16 6.59 -13.34
CA ASN A 82 0.90 6.88 -14.55
C ASN A 82 0.07 6.75 -15.83
N SER A 83 -1.11 6.16 -15.77
CA SER A 83 -1.94 6.01 -16.96
C SER A 83 -2.51 7.34 -17.46
N HIS A 84 -3.10 8.12 -16.55
CA HIS A 84 -3.78 9.36 -16.94
C HIS A 84 -3.45 10.53 -16.01
N GLY A 85 -2.44 10.39 -15.18
CA GLY A 85 -1.98 11.51 -14.35
C GLY A 85 -2.81 11.83 -13.14
N ALA A 86 -3.68 10.92 -12.69
CA ALA A 86 -4.45 11.16 -11.47
C ALA A 86 -3.50 11.24 -10.28
N LEU A 87 -3.76 12.19 -9.37
CA LEU A 87 -2.95 12.43 -8.19
C LEU A 87 -3.78 12.18 -6.94
N PHE A 88 -3.20 11.51 -5.95
CA PHE A 88 -3.90 11.14 -4.73
C PHE A 88 -3.09 11.54 -3.51
N GLU A 89 -3.78 11.94 -2.47
CA GLU A 89 -3.12 12.21 -1.19
C GLU A 89 -2.61 10.91 -0.58
N ILE A 90 -1.41 10.97 -0.02
CA ILE A 90 -0.79 9.77 0.55
C ILE A 90 -1.58 9.29 1.78
N ALA A 91 -1.99 10.21 2.65
CA ALA A 91 -2.62 9.82 3.92
C ALA A 91 -4.06 9.36 3.76
N THR A 92 -4.77 9.83 2.74
CA THR A 92 -6.20 9.57 2.60
C THR A 92 -6.58 8.75 1.37
N GLY A 93 -5.71 8.75 0.35
CA GLY A 93 -6.03 8.12 -0.92
C GLY A 93 -7.00 8.91 -1.77
N LEU A 94 -7.31 10.14 -1.37
CA LEU A 94 -8.28 10.97 -2.09
C LEU A 94 -7.66 11.54 -3.35
N CYS A 95 -8.34 11.39 -4.48
CA CYS A 95 -7.90 11.97 -5.74
C CYS A 95 -8.09 13.48 -5.67
N VAL A 96 -6.99 14.23 -5.85
CA VAL A 96 -7.00 15.68 -5.75
C VAL A 96 -6.79 16.37 -7.09
N ASP A 97 -6.41 15.61 -8.12
CA ASP A 97 -6.22 16.18 -9.45
C ASP A 97 -6.28 15.06 -10.47
N GLY A 98 -6.54 15.41 -11.72
CA GLY A 98 -6.62 14.45 -12.80
C GLY A 98 -8.05 14.06 -13.11
N PRO A 99 -8.27 12.92 -13.78
CA PRO A 99 -9.58 12.60 -14.32
C PRO A 99 -10.63 12.13 -13.31
N CYS A 100 -10.24 11.90 -12.06
CA CYS A 100 -11.20 11.36 -11.09
C CYS A 100 -11.22 12.12 -9.76
N PRO A 101 -11.32 13.46 -9.74
CA PRO A 101 -11.34 14.18 -8.48
C PRO A 101 -12.49 13.71 -7.59
N GLY A 102 -12.20 13.54 -6.30
CA GLY A 102 -13.20 13.05 -5.35
C GLY A 102 -13.27 11.56 -5.22
N ALA A 103 -12.71 10.80 -6.16
CA ALA A 103 -12.62 9.35 -6.00
C ALA A 103 -11.52 9.02 -5.01
N ARG A 104 -11.53 7.81 -4.48
CA ARG A 104 -10.54 7.37 -3.50
C ARG A 104 -9.95 6.04 -3.89
N LEU A 105 -8.65 5.89 -3.61
CA LEU A 105 -8.04 4.58 -3.62
C LEU A 105 -8.62 3.77 -2.47
N ARG A 106 -8.74 2.46 -2.66
CA ARG A 106 -9.26 1.58 -1.62
C ARG A 106 -8.16 1.29 -0.62
N ARG A 107 -8.41 1.62 0.65
CA ARG A 107 -7.41 1.47 1.70
C ARG A 107 -7.28 0.01 2.12
N ILE A 108 -6.03 -0.42 2.30
CA ILE A 108 -5.72 -1.70 2.92
C ILE A 108 -5.19 -1.38 4.31
N PRO A 109 -5.85 -1.84 5.38
CA PRO A 109 -5.37 -1.52 6.73
C PRO A 109 -4.07 -2.25 7.03
N VAL A 110 -3.07 -1.50 7.49
CA VAL A 110 -1.78 -2.05 7.86
C VAL A 110 -1.37 -1.51 9.21
N GLU A 111 -0.44 -2.23 9.85
CA GLU A 111 0.13 -1.79 11.11
C GLU A 111 1.64 -2.01 11.04
N VAL A 112 2.37 -1.24 11.84
CA VAL A 112 3.82 -1.40 11.97
C VAL A 112 4.06 -1.99 13.35
N ARG A 113 4.78 -3.11 13.38
CA ARG A 113 5.06 -3.81 14.65
C ARG A 113 6.44 -4.42 14.58
N SER A 114 7.25 -4.14 15.60
CA SER A 114 8.60 -4.68 15.70
C SER A 114 9.45 -4.43 14.46
N GLY A 115 9.25 -3.27 13.82
CA GLY A 115 10.02 -2.90 12.63
C GLY A 115 9.52 -3.50 11.33
N TYR A 116 8.35 -4.13 11.35
CA TYR A 116 7.76 -4.72 10.15
C TYR A 116 6.41 -4.10 9.84
N VAL A 117 6.06 -4.08 8.56
CA VAL A 117 4.74 -3.65 8.10
C VAL A 117 3.91 -4.89 7.86
N LEU A 118 2.75 -4.95 8.49
CA LEU A 118 1.85 -6.08 8.37
C LEU A 118 0.46 -5.63 7.97
N VAL A 119 -0.24 -6.48 7.23
CA VAL A 119 -1.67 -6.30 7.02
C VAL A 119 -2.35 -6.47 8.36
N ALA A 120 -3.31 -5.60 8.67
CA ALA A 120 -3.99 -5.64 9.96
C ALA A 120 -4.71 -6.96 10.16
N ALA A 121 -4.81 -7.37 11.43
CA ALA A 121 -5.47 -8.62 11.77
C ALA A 121 -6.94 -8.58 11.31
N GLY A 122 -7.42 -9.69 10.81
CA GLY A 122 -8.81 -9.79 10.36
C GLY A 122 -9.06 -9.29 8.94
N TYR A 123 -8.09 -8.63 8.32
CA TYR A 123 -8.26 -8.20 6.94
C TYR A 123 -8.24 -9.42 6.02
N ARG A 124 -9.13 -9.45 5.06
CA ARG A 124 -9.21 -10.54 4.10
C ARG A 124 -9.16 -10.01 2.69
N ALA A 125 -8.20 -10.52 1.93
CA ALA A 125 -8.06 -10.13 0.52
C ALA A 125 -9.32 -10.47 -0.27
N GLU A 126 -10.01 -11.51 0.10
CA GLU A 126 -11.23 -11.93 -0.58
C GLU A 126 -12.33 -10.87 -0.54
N ALA A 127 -12.25 -9.93 0.38
CA ALA A 127 -13.23 -8.87 0.46
C ALA A 127 -13.26 -8.02 -0.81
N PHE A 128 -12.23 -8.10 -1.64
CA PHE A 128 -12.17 -7.33 -2.88
C PHE A 128 -12.48 -8.17 -4.11
N ALA A 129 -12.72 -9.44 -3.93
CA ALA A 129 -12.96 -10.32 -5.07
C ALA A 129 -14.39 -10.24 -5.60
N GLY A 130 -15.28 -9.69 -4.84
CA GLY A 130 -16.67 -9.63 -5.24
C GLY A 130 -17.07 -8.45 -6.10
#